data_9df0c4230b7e8425c93b120ce49bd808
#
_entry.id   9df0c4230b7e8425c93b120ce49bd808
#
_cell.length_a   1.000
_cell.length_b   1.000
_cell.length_c   1.000
_cell.angle_alpha   90.00
_cell.angle_beta   90.00
_cell.angle_gamma   90.00
#
_symmetry.space_group_name_H-M   'P 1'
#
loop_
_entity.id
_entity.type
_entity.pdbx_description
1 polymer ?
#
loop_
_entity_poly.entity_id
_entity_poly.type
_entity_poly.pdbx_seq_one_letter_code
_entity_poly.pdbx_strand_id
1 'polypeptide(L)'
;MTARAQRPATRQTVTCERLTGERALFGAQRLDVIDSVFTDGESPLKQCRDVTITGSLFGWKYPLWYADHVSVTDSTLLNTARAGIWYSRDISITNTTIDAPKTFRRSRRISLEKVQLPRAEETLWQCERVRLDHVTAQGAYFAMGSSDITARDLRLTGDYAFDGVRNVEITDATILSKDAFWNSENVTVRDSFIVGEYLGWNSRN
;
A
#
# COMPACT_ATOMS: atom_id res chain seq x y z
N MET A 1 26.17 36.33 17.05
CA MET A 1 25.53 35.75 15.85
C MET A 1 24.29 35.02 16.32
N THR A 2 23.13 35.65 16.21
CA THR A 2 21.84 35.09 16.63
C THR A 2 21.31 34.20 15.49
N ALA A 3 21.19 32.90 15.75
CA ALA A 3 20.58 31.96 14.82
C ALA A 3 19.12 32.40 14.58
N ARG A 4 18.82 32.77 13.36
CA ARG A 4 17.47 33.10 12.89
C ARG A 4 16.67 31.81 12.91
N ALA A 5 15.75 31.64 13.85
CA ALA A 5 14.80 30.55 13.87
C ALA A 5 14.02 30.60 12.54
N GLN A 6 14.25 29.60 11.66
CA GLN A 6 13.45 29.44 10.48
C GLN A 6 12.02 29.16 10.93
N ARG A 7 11.08 30.05 10.60
CA ARG A 7 9.65 29.77 10.74
C ARG A 7 9.35 28.45 10.02
N PRO A 8 8.61 27.51 10.61
CA PRO A 8 8.17 26.34 9.91
C PRO A 8 7.37 26.82 8.69
N ALA A 9 7.79 26.39 7.51
CA ALA A 9 7.09 26.76 6.29
C ALA A 9 5.63 26.26 6.37
N THR A 10 4.70 27.07 5.96
CA THR A 10 3.25 26.82 6.03
C THR A 10 2.90 25.56 5.19
N ARG A 11 2.00 24.72 5.69
CA ARG A 11 1.44 23.60 4.93
C ARG A 11 0.62 24.16 3.76
N GLN A 12 0.80 23.62 2.57
CA GLN A 12 0.10 24.02 1.36
C GLN A 12 -1.15 23.17 1.17
N THR A 13 -2.14 23.67 0.43
CA THR A 13 -3.35 22.94 0.11
C THR A 13 -3.66 23.05 -1.38
N VAL A 14 -4.01 21.91 -1.99
CA VAL A 14 -4.57 21.77 -3.33
C VAL A 14 -5.96 21.17 -3.18
N THR A 15 -6.99 21.85 -3.67
CA THR A 15 -8.38 21.43 -3.46
C THR A 15 -9.17 21.50 -4.76
N CYS A 16 -9.94 20.44 -5.07
CA CYS A 16 -10.82 20.35 -6.23
C CYS A 16 -10.11 20.62 -7.57
N GLU A 17 -8.85 20.22 -7.68
CA GLU A 17 -8.04 20.45 -8.87
C GLU A 17 -8.00 19.21 -9.79
N ARG A 18 -7.95 19.42 -11.09
CA ARG A 18 -7.55 18.42 -12.07
C ARG A 18 -6.09 18.62 -12.44
N LEU A 19 -5.26 17.73 -11.94
CA LEU A 19 -3.82 17.75 -12.13
C LEU A 19 -3.43 16.84 -13.30
N THR A 20 -2.80 17.40 -14.31
CA THR A 20 -2.38 16.69 -15.51
C THR A 20 -0.89 16.92 -15.78
N GLY A 21 -0.31 16.05 -16.60
CA GLY A 21 1.10 16.15 -16.99
C GLY A 21 2.06 15.42 -16.06
N GLU A 22 3.25 15.26 -16.55
CA GLU A 22 4.33 14.58 -15.85
C GLU A 22 4.68 15.27 -14.53
N ARG A 23 4.69 14.49 -13.44
CA ARG A 23 5.21 14.93 -12.13
C ARG A 23 4.54 16.19 -11.58
N ALA A 24 3.22 16.33 -11.72
CA ALA A 24 2.47 17.54 -11.37
C ALA A 24 2.79 18.15 -9.99
N LEU A 25 3.04 17.33 -8.95
CA LEU A 25 3.42 17.74 -7.61
C LEU A 25 4.70 17.03 -7.15
N PHE A 26 5.66 16.88 -8.05
CA PHE A 26 6.93 16.21 -7.77
C PHE A 26 7.68 16.89 -6.61
N GLY A 27 8.14 16.09 -5.67
CA GLY A 27 8.91 16.57 -4.53
C GLY A 27 8.14 17.45 -3.56
N ALA A 28 6.81 17.51 -3.67
CA ALA A 28 5.96 18.29 -2.75
C ALA A 28 6.23 17.93 -1.29
N GLN A 29 6.22 18.92 -0.42
CA GLN A 29 6.42 18.77 1.03
C GLN A 29 5.35 19.53 1.78
N ARG A 30 4.82 18.92 2.87
CA ARG A 30 3.79 19.51 3.73
C ARG A 30 2.61 20.04 2.92
N LEU A 31 1.95 19.10 2.24
CA LEU A 31 0.87 19.38 1.32
C LEU A 31 -0.38 18.61 1.73
N ASP A 32 -1.52 19.27 1.69
CA ASP A 32 -2.84 18.64 1.71
C ASP A 32 -3.43 18.66 0.30
N VAL A 33 -3.84 17.49 -0.18
CA VAL A 33 -4.55 17.31 -1.45
C VAL A 33 -5.96 16.85 -1.14
N ILE A 34 -6.95 17.63 -1.53
CA ILE A 34 -8.35 17.38 -1.18
C ILE A 34 -9.18 17.35 -2.46
N ASP A 35 -10.05 16.33 -2.62
CA ASP A 35 -11.04 16.20 -3.68
C ASP A 35 -10.47 16.45 -5.08
N SER A 36 -9.26 15.99 -5.35
CA SER A 36 -8.52 16.28 -6.56
C SER A 36 -8.31 15.04 -7.43
N VAL A 37 -8.11 15.26 -8.73
CA VAL A 37 -7.97 14.18 -9.71
C VAL A 37 -6.63 14.28 -10.44
N PHE A 38 -5.87 13.19 -10.42
CA PHE A 38 -4.61 13.06 -11.15
C PHE A 38 -4.82 12.22 -12.40
N THR A 39 -4.68 12.83 -13.58
CA THR A 39 -4.84 12.19 -14.89
C THR A 39 -3.73 12.58 -15.84
N ASP A 40 -3.55 11.75 -16.89
CA ASP A 40 -2.71 12.10 -18.06
C ASP A 40 -1.27 12.54 -17.74
N GLY A 41 -0.63 11.87 -16.78
CA GLY A 41 0.75 12.14 -16.42
C GLY A 41 1.30 11.21 -15.36
N GLU A 42 2.52 10.73 -15.54
CA GLU A 42 3.17 9.80 -14.63
C GLU A 42 3.74 10.47 -13.38
N SER A 43 3.82 9.72 -12.30
CA SER A 43 4.59 10.10 -11.11
C SER A 43 4.18 11.43 -10.45
N PRO A 44 2.88 11.74 -10.30
CA PRO A 44 2.46 13.06 -9.86
C PRO A 44 3.03 13.47 -8.50
N LEU A 45 3.13 12.57 -7.55
CA LEU A 45 3.63 12.81 -6.19
C LEU A 45 4.93 12.05 -5.90
N LYS A 46 5.73 11.77 -6.92
CA LYS A 46 7.03 11.12 -6.72
C LYS A 46 7.94 11.97 -5.83
N GLN A 47 8.64 11.33 -4.88
CA GLN A 47 9.54 11.96 -3.91
C GLN A 47 8.86 12.97 -2.97
N CYS A 48 7.54 12.91 -2.81
CA CYS A 48 6.84 13.77 -1.86
C CYS A 48 7.12 13.38 -0.41
N ARG A 49 6.91 14.32 0.50
CA ARG A 49 7.08 14.11 1.92
C ARG A 49 6.04 14.88 2.74
N ASP A 50 5.51 14.22 3.79
CA ASP A 50 4.51 14.81 4.67
C ASP A 50 3.29 15.35 3.89
N VAL A 51 2.60 14.41 3.22
CA VAL A 51 1.46 14.70 2.35
C VAL A 51 0.22 13.98 2.86
N THR A 52 -0.88 14.70 2.97
CA THR A 52 -2.21 14.16 3.26
C THR A 52 -3.06 14.24 2.00
N ILE A 53 -3.73 13.14 1.65
CA ILE A 53 -4.57 13.03 0.46
C ILE A 53 -5.95 12.55 0.90
N THR A 54 -6.99 13.30 0.58
CA THR A 54 -8.36 12.96 0.94
C THR A 54 -9.28 13.11 -0.27
N GLY A 55 -10.25 12.19 -0.45
CA GLY A 55 -11.29 12.28 -1.45
C GLY A 55 -10.80 12.29 -2.90
N SER A 56 -9.57 11.82 -3.14
CA SER A 56 -8.90 12.07 -4.42
C SER A 56 -8.82 10.83 -5.31
N LEU A 57 -8.63 11.04 -6.62
CA LEU A 57 -8.57 9.98 -7.61
C LEU A 57 -7.25 9.99 -8.36
N PHE A 58 -6.60 8.83 -8.42
CA PHE A 58 -5.39 8.61 -9.20
C PHE A 58 -5.70 7.77 -10.44
N GLY A 59 -5.60 8.37 -11.60
CA GLY A 59 -5.89 7.75 -12.89
C GLY A 59 -4.66 7.33 -13.69
N TRP A 60 -3.43 7.51 -13.19
CA TRP A 60 -2.23 7.19 -13.96
C TRP A 60 -1.09 6.64 -13.11
N LYS A 61 -0.05 6.09 -13.77
CA LYS A 61 1.03 5.28 -13.19
C LYS A 61 1.90 6.00 -12.17
N TYR A 62 2.45 5.20 -11.25
CA TYR A 62 3.54 5.55 -10.33
C TYR A 62 3.25 6.71 -9.38
N PRO A 63 2.02 6.84 -8.83
CA PRO A 63 1.62 8.05 -8.12
C PRO A 63 2.53 8.44 -6.95
N LEU A 64 3.04 7.48 -6.16
CA LEU A 64 3.72 7.73 -4.89
C LEU A 64 5.06 7.00 -4.79
N TRP A 65 5.90 7.08 -5.83
CA TRP A 65 7.23 6.50 -5.79
C TRP A 65 8.18 7.33 -4.92
N TYR A 66 8.96 6.63 -4.08
CA TYR A 66 9.90 7.26 -3.13
C TYR A 66 9.23 8.28 -2.19
N ALA A 67 7.96 8.07 -1.89
CA ALA A 67 7.19 8.91 -0.98
C ALA A 67 7.53 8.61 0.48
N ASP A 68 7.41 9.60 1.35
CA ASP A 68 7.75 9.51 2.76
C ASP A 68 6.71 10.24 3.62
N HIS A 69 6.15 9.56 4.63
CA HIS A 69 5.08 10.11 5.50
C HIS A 69 3.88 10.59 4.68
N VAL A 70 3.14 9.65 4.09
CA VAL A 70 1.94 9.96 3.30
C VAL A 70 0.73 9.25 3.89
N SER A 71 -0.36 9.99 4.07
CA SER A 71 -1.67 9.45 4.39
C SER A 71 -2.64 9.64 3.23
N VAL A 72 -3.42 8.59 2.92
CA VAL A 72 -4.45 8.58 1.88
C VAL A 72 -5.76 8.11 2.50
N THR A 73 -6.81 8.91 2.37
CA THR A 73 -8.12 8.58 2.94
C THR A 73 -9.22 8.83 1.92
N ASP A 74 -10.28 8.01 1.93
CA ASP A 74 -11.50 8.17 1.11
C ASP A 74 -11.20 8.36 -0.38
N SER A 75 -10.20 7.66 -0.90
CA SER A 75 -9.66 7.91 -2.23
C SER A 75 -9.76 6.68 -3.13
N THR A 76 -9.44 6.86 -4.41
CA THR A 76 -9.43 5.76 -5.38
C THR A 76 -8.18 5.80 -6.25
N LEU A 77 -7.51 4.65 -6.36
CA LEU A 77 -6.46 4.42 -7.34
C LEU A 77 -7.04 3.50 -8.43
N LEU A 78 -7.18 4.00 -9.64
CA LEU A 78 -7.72 3.24 -10.77
C LEU A 78 -6.70 2.19 -11.28
N ASN A 79 -7.15 1.26 -12.10
CA ASN A 79 -6.32 0.18 -12.65
C ASN A 79 -5.07 0.68 -13.41
N THR A 80 -5.14 1.86 -13.96
CA THR A 80 -4.03 2.55 -14.64
C THR A 80 -3.02 3.18 -13.69
N ALA A 81 -3.35 3.37 -12.40
CA ALA A 81 -2.43 3.84 -11.36
C ALA A 81 -1.47 2.75 -10.85
N ARG A 82 -1.19 1.75 -11.69
CA ARG A 82 -0.36 0.57 -11.39
C ARG A 82 1.04 0.93 -10.95
N ALA A 83 1.68 0.01 -10.24
CA ALA A 83 2.99 0.20 -9.64
C ALA A 83 3.04 1.46 -8.77
N GLY A 84 1.99 1.64 -7.98
CA GLY A 84 1.62 2.93 -7.40
C GLY A 84 2.59 3.44 -6.35
N ILE A 85 3.05 2.58 -5.42
CA ILE A 85 3.73 2.98 -4.19
C ILE A 85 4.98 2.14 -4.01
N TRP A 86 6.04 2.48 -4.76
CA TRP A 86 7.30 1.76 -4.73
C TRP A 86 8.40 2.54 -4.01
N TYR A 87 9.23 1.82 -3.26
CA TYR A 87 10.38 2.38 -2.53
C TYR A 87 9.99 3.48 -1.52
N SER A 88 8.78 3.39 -0.98
CA SER A 88 8.18 4.40 -0.12
C SER A 88 8.17 3.96 1.34
N ARG A 89 7.95 4.88 2.25
CA ARG A 89 7.91 4.58 3.67
C ARG A 89 6.90 5.44 4.43
N ASP A 90 6.44 4.91 5.56
CA ASP A 90 5.45 5.58 6.41
C ASP A 90 4.18 5.94 5.62
N ILE A 91 3.56 4.90 5.04
CA ILE A 91 2.36 5.02 4.21
C ILE A 91 1.16 4.52 5.00
N SER A 92 0.17 5.36 5.20
CA SER A 92 -1.11 5.01 5.80
C SER A 92 -2.24 5.22 4.80
N ILE A 93 -3.05 4.19 4.58
CA ILE A 93 -4.19 4.26 3.66
C ILE A 93 -5.43 3.76 4.39
N THR A 94 -6.49 4.58 4.38
CA THR A 94 -7.74 4.27 5.07
C THR A 94 -8.93 4.47 4.14
N ASN A 95 -9.93 3.59 4.22
CA ASN A 95 -11.20 3.70 3.50
C ASN A 95 -11.04 3.98 1.99
N THR A 96 -10.14 3.25 1.33
CA THR A 96 -9.69 3.55 -0.04
C THR A 96 -9.80 2.31 -0.91
N THR A 97 -10.18 2.51 -2.16
CA THR A 97 -10.15 1.46 -3.18
C THR A 97 -8.89 1.59 -4.03
N ILE A 98 -8.11 0.52 -4.11
CA ILE A 98 -6.91 0.43 -4.94
C ILE A 98 -7.15 -0.65 -6.01
N ASP A 99 -7.71 -0.26 -7.14
CA ASP A 99 -7.97 -1.14 -8.30
C ASP A 99 -6.73 -1.22 -9.22
N ALA A 100 -5.55 -1.22 -8.67
CA ALA A 100 -4.30 -1.19 -9.40
C ALA A 100 -3.39 -2.36 -9.00
N PRO A 101 -2.87 -3.14 -9.96
CA PRO A 101 -1.92 -4.21 -9.67
C PRO A 101 -0.54 -3.64 -9.30
N LYS A 102 0.27 -4.48 -8.65
CA LYS A 102 1.67 -4.18 -8.32
C LYS A 102 1.82 -2.91 -7.48
N THR A 103 0.87 -2.64 -6.58
CA THR A 103 0.78 -1.34 -5.92
C THR A 103 1.95 -1.07 -4.99
N PHE A 104 2.30 -2.01 -4.11
CA PHE A 104 3.39 -1.80 -3.15
C PHE A 104 4.58 -2.72 -3.48
N ARG A 105 5.78 -2.13 -3.54
CA ARG A 105 7.01 -2.90 -3.70
C ARG A 105 8.19 -2.22 -2.99
N ARG A 106 8.96 -3.02 -2.24
CA ARG A 106 10.14 -2.56 -1.50
C ARG A 106 9.88 -1.31 -0.66
N SER A 107 8.69 -1.27 -0.08
CA SER A 107 8.22 -0.19 0.78
C SER A 107 8.13 -0.67 2.22
N ARG A 108 8.13 0.24 3.17
CA ARG A 108 8.14 -0.12 4.59
C ARG A 108 7.26 0.76 5.45
N ARG A 109 6.82 0.21 6.59
CA ARG A 109 5.87 0.84 7.51
C ARG A 109 4.60 1.26 6.78
N ILE A 110 3.90 0.25 6.28
CA ILE A 110 2.65 0.38 5.54
C ILE A 110 1.51 0.01 6.47
N SER A 111 0.50 0.86 6.56
CA SER A 111 -0.75 0.57 7.25
C SER A 111 -1.93 0.71 6.29
N LEU A 112 -2.69 -0.37 6.13
CA LEU A 112 -3.92 -0.38 5.35
C LEU A 112 -5.09 -0.69 6.28
N GLU A 113 -6.08 0.21 6.34
CA GLU A 113 -7.29 0.04 7.14
C GLU A 113 -8.53 0.25 6.28
N LYS A 114 -9.45 -0.73 6.25
CA LYS A 114 -10.67 -0.69 5.43
C LYS A 114 -10.36 -0.44 3.95
N VAL A 115 -9.40 -1.17 3.41
CA VAL A 115 -8.94 -1.01 2.02
C VAL A 115 -9.42 -2.16 1.16
N GLN A 116 -9.91 -1.83 -0.04
CA GLN A 116 -10.28 -2.77 -1.08
C GLN A 116 -9.22 -2.83 -2.16
N LEU A 117 -8.74 -4.04 -2.47
CA LEU A 117 -7.71 -4.31 -3.47
C LEU A 117 -8.24 -5.33 -4.48
N PRO A 118 -9.20 -4.97 -5.37
CA PRO A 118 -9.82 -5.92 -6.30
C PRO A 118 -8.85 -6.48 -7.34
N ARG A 119 -7.69 -5.87 -7.53
CA ARG A 119 -6.57 -6.34 -8.38
C ARG A 119 -5.25 -6.27 -7.63
N ALA A 120 -5.06 -7.17 -6.70
CA ALA A 120 -3.89 -7.18 -5.81
C ALA A 120 -2.71 -8.02 -6.34
N GLU A 121 -2.68 -8.33 -7.63
CA GLU A 121 -1.58 -9.10 -8.21
C GLU A 121 -0.24 -8.45 -7.91
N GLU A 122 0.70 -9.26 -7.44
CA GLU A 122 2.05 -8.82 -7.10
C GLU A 122 2.09 -7.58 -6.18
N THR A 123 1.14 -7.47 -5.28
CA THR A 123 1.05 -6.36 -4.33
C THR A 123 1.72 -6.72 -3.01
N LEU A 124 2.31 -5.74 -2.33
CA LEU A 124 3.12 -5.90 -1.11
C LEU A 124 4.36 -6.80 -1.31
N TRP A 125 5.05 -6.69 -2.45
CA TRP A 125 6.26 -7.44 -2.69
C TRP A 125 7.48 -6.85 -2.00
N GLN A 126 8.20 -7.71 -1.24
CA GLN A 126 9.40 -7.31 -0.55
C GLN A 126 9.20 -6.06 0.32
N CYS A 127 8.06 -5.99 0.97
CA CYS A 127 7.72 -4.92 1.92
C CYS A 127 8.05 -5.31 3.35
N GLU A 128 8.21 -4.35 4.22
CA GLU A 128 8.61 -4.55 5.62
C GLU A 128 7.71 -3.74 6.56
N ARG A 129 7.32 -4.34 7.69
CA ARG A 129 6.43 -3.73 8.70
C ARG A 129 5.10 -3.32 8.09
N VAL A 130 4.29 -4.32 7.77
CA VAL A 130 2.98 -4.14 7.13
C VAL A 130 1.88 -4.45 8.14
N ARG A 131 0.96 -3.54 8.28
CA ARG A 131 -0.27 -3.72 9.04
C ARG A 131 -1.47 -3.70 8.10
N LEU A 132 -2.31 -4.73 8.19
CA LEU A 132 -3.56 -4.86 7.45
C LEU A 132 -4.70 -4.99 8.45
N ASP A 133 -5.72 -4.16 8.34
CA ASP A 133 -6.89 -4.18 9.19
C ASP A 133 -8.15 -3.98 8.37
N HIS A 134 -9.08 -4.96 8.35
CA HIS A 134 -10.27 -4.94 7.49
C HIS A 134 -9.93 -4.77 6.01
N VAL A 135 -9.05 -5.61 5.47
CA VAL A 135 -8.60 -5.53 4.07
C VAL A 135 -9.22 -6.66 3.26
N THR A 136 -9.74 -6.32 2.08
CA THR A 136 -10.16 -7.31 1.08
C THR A 136 -9.24 -7.22 -0.13
N ALA A 137 -8.66 -8.36 -0.55
CA ALA A 137 -7.71 -8.40 -1.65
C ALA A 137 -7.99 -9.58 -2.59
N GLN A 138 -7.84 -9.36 -3.89
CA GLN A 138 -7.93 -10.41 -4.90
C GLN A 138 -6.75 -10.31 -5.87
N GLY A 139 -5.92 -11.35 -5.94
CA GLY A 139 -4.77 -11.38 -6.84
C GLY A 139 -3.69 -12.35 -6.37
N ALA A 140 -2.94 -12.90 -7.32
CA ALA A 140 -1.84 -13.82 -7.05
C ALA A 140 -0.59 -13.10 -6.51
N TYR A 141 0.25 -13.86 -5.79
CA TYR A 141 1.52 -13.40 -5.23
C TYR A 141 1.39 -12.21 -4.27
N PHE A 142 0.33 -12.19 -3.48
CA PHE A 142 0.14 -11.16 -2.45
C PHE A 142 1.17 -11.30 -1.34
N ALA A 143 1.85 -10.21 -1.00
CA ALA A 143 2.85 -10.08 0.06
C ALA A 143 4.13 -10.93 -0.11
N MET A 144 4.44 -11.38 -1.32
CA MET A 144 5.61 -12.23 -1.59
C MET A 144 6.92 -11.60 -1.09
N GLY A 145 7.69 -12.38 -0.35
CA GLY A 145 9.00 -11.99 0.17
C GLY A 145 9.00 -10.84 1.18
N SER A 146 7.86 -10.56 1.79
CA SER A 146 7.71 -9.48 2.78
C SER A 146 7.94 -9.97 4.22
N SER A 147 8.13 -9.04 5.15
CA SER A 147 8.38 -9.36 6.55
C SER A 147 7.67 -8.45 7.54
N ASP A 148 7.54 -8.95 8.77
CA ASP A 148 6.95 -8.22 9.89
C ASP A 148 5.53 -7.76 9.56
N ILE A 149 4.67 -8.74 9.25
CA ILE A 149 3.27 -8.51 8.82
C ILE A 149 2.33 -8.81 9.99
N THR A 150 1.43 -7.89 10.27
CA THR A 150 0.27 -8.13 11.14
C THR A 150 -1.00 -7.91 10.34
N ALA A 151 -1.90 -8.90 10.30
CA ALA A 151 -3.17 -8.81 9.59
C ALA A 151 -4.34 -9.20 10.51
N ARG A 152 -5.39 -8.40 10.49
CA ARG A 152 -6.65 -8.69 11.15
C ARG A 152 -7.82 -8.45 10.20
N ASP A 153 -8.81 -9.36 10.22
CA ASP A 153 -9.96 -9.34 9.31
C ASP A 153 -9.53 -9.16 7.83
N LEU A 154 -8.63 -10.04 7.40
CA LEU A 154 -8.16 -10.09 6.02
C LEU A 154 -9.01 -11.06 5.21
N ARG A 155 -9.52 -10.63 4.08
CA ARG A 155 -10.17 -11.47 3.07
C ARG A 155 -9.33 -11.49 1.82
N LEU A 156 -8.69 -12.62 1.54
CA LEU A 156 -7.75 -12.76 0.43
C LEU A 156 -8.14 -13.93 -0.47
N THR A 157 -8.20 -13.67 -1.76
CA THR A 157 -8.37 -14.70 -2.79
C THR A 157 -7.28 -14.54 -3.85
N GLY A 158 -6.52 -15.61 -4.11
CA GLY A 158 -5.46 -15.62 -5.13
C GLY A 158 -4.30 -16.53 -4.77
N ASP A 159 -3.64 -17.07 -5.77
CA ASP A 159 -2.60 -18.08 -5.60
C ASP A 159 -1.28 -17.50 -5.08
N TYR A 160 -0.48 -18.37 -4.45
CA TYR A 160 0.84 -18.04 -3.91
C TYR A 160 0.87 -16.88 -2.90
N ALA A 161 -0.19 -16.79 -2.09
CA ALA A 161 -0.26 -15.77 -1.06
C ALA A 161 0.81 -16.00 0.02
N PHE A 162 1.51 -14.94 0.39
CA PHE A 162 2.54 -14.96 1.44
C PHE A 162 3.70 -15.91 1.16
N ASP A 163 4.11 -16.11 -0.10
CA ASP A 163 5.30 -16.89 -0.44
C ASP A 163 6.58 -16.17 0.05
N GLY A 164 7.43 -16.89 0.75
CA GLY A 164 8.71 -16.38 1.24
C GLY A 164 8.63 -15.29 2.32
N VAL A 165 7.51 -15.19 3.02
CA VAL A 165 7.34 -14.20 4.10
C VAL A 165 8.06 -14.61 5.39
N ARG A 166 8.31 -13.62 6.27
CA ARG A 166 8.88 -13.84 7.60
C ARG A 166 8.17 -13.00 8.66
N ASN A 167 8.04 -13.58 9.87
CA ASN A 167 7.42 -12.92 11.02
C ASN A 167 6.02 -12.41 10.71
N VAL A 168 5.05 -13.32 10.58
CA VAL A 168 3.70 -12.99 10.18
C VAL A 168 2.71 -13.42 11.27
N GLU A 169 1.85 -12.51 11.67
CA GLU A 169 0.73 -12.77 12.58
C GLU A 169 -0.58 -12.41 11.87
N ILE A 170 -1.48 -13.37 11.75
CA ILE A 170 -2.78 -13.20 11.11
C ILE A 170 -3.88 -13.68 12.07
N THR A 171 -4.92 -12.86 12.22
CA THR A 171 -6.11 -13.21 13.00
C THR A 171 -7.40 -12.86 12.24
N ASP A 172 -8.46 -13.62 12.50
CA ASP A 172 -9.79 -13.38 11.96
C ASP A 172 -9.83 -13.30 10.41
N ALA A 173 -9.03 -14.12 9.71
CA ALA A 173 -8.88 -14.02 8.26
C ALA A 173 -9.63 -15.14 7.50
N THR A 174 -9.95 -14.85 6.25
CA THR A 174 -10.33 -15.84 5.24
C THR A 174 -9.34 -15.76 4.09
N ILE A 175 -8.60 -16.84 3.85
CA ILE A 175 -7.57 -16.91 2.80
C ILE A 175 -7.89 -18.09 1.87
N LEU A 176 -8.23 -17.79 0.63
CA LEU A 176 -8.48 -18.74 -0.43
C LEU A 176 -7.30 -18.68 -1.41
N SER A 177 -6.31 -19.54 -1.19
CA SER A 177 -5.04 -19.48 -1.93
C SER A 177 -4.47 -20.87 -2.13
N LYS A 178 -4.35 -21.31 -3.37
CA LYS A 178 -3.48 -22.42 -3.69
C LYS A 178 -2.06 -22.05 -3.27
N ASP A 179 -1.32 -22.95 -2.65
CA ASP A 179 0.08 -22.74 -2.31
C ASP A 179 0.38 -21.54 -1.37
N ALA A 180 -0.48 -21.33 -0.35
CA ALA A 180 -0.27 -20.27 0.63
C ALA A 180 0.92 -20.58 1.56
N PHE A 181 1.66 -19.52 1.95
CA PHE A 181 2.78 -19.55 2.89
C PHE A 181 3.95 -20.48 2.48
N TRP A 182 4.22 -20.63 1.20
CA TRP A 182 5.39 -21.36 0.73
C TRP A 182 6.69 -20.66 1.17
N ASN A 183 7.73 -21.45 1.44
CA ASN A 183 9.05 -20.94 1.80
C ASN A 183 9.06 -19.91 2.94
N SER A 184 8.05 -19.92 3.78
CA SER A 184 7.83 -18.93 4.83
C SER A 184 8.51 -19.30 6.14
N GLU A 185 8.73 -18.33 7.01
CA GLU A 185 9.36 -18.51 8.31
C GLU A 185 8.61 -17.73 9.39
N ASN A 186 8.36 -18.39 10.54
CA ASN A 186 7.74 -17.77 11.70
C ASN A 186 6.37 -17.15 11.38
N VAL A 187 5.41 -18.02 10.99
CA VAL A 187 4.05 -17.63 10.63
C VAL A 187 3.06 -18.15 11.68
N THR A 188 2.25 -17.29 12.23
CA THR A 188 1.16 -17.63 13.15
C THR A 188 -0.17 -17.17 12.56
N VAL A 189 -1.12 -18.10 12.45
CA VAL A 189 -2.49 -17.81 12.02
C VAL A 189 -3.46 -18.32 13.08
N ARG A 190 -4.38 -17.46 13.55
CA ARG A 190 -5.38 -17.79 14.54
C ARG A 190 -6.79 -17.39 14.09
N ASP A 191 -7.78 -18.10 14.57
CA ASP A 191 -9.20 -17.78 14.38
C ASP A 191 -9.58 -17.50 12.91
N SER A 192 -8.99 -18.28 11.98
CA SER A 192 -9.01 -18.01 10.55
C SER A 192 -9.38 -19.23 9.74
N PHE A 193 -9.88 -18.98 8.53
CA PHE A 193 -10.23 -20.00 7.57
C PHE A 193 -9.28 -19.93 6.36
N ILE A 194 -8.54 -21.01 6.10
CA ILE A 194 -7.59 -21.10 4.99
C ILE A 194 -7.97 -22.28 4.14
N VAL A 195 -8.11 -22.05 2.84
CA VAL A 195 -8.33 -23.10 1.84
C VAL A 195 -7.26 -23.01 0.76
N GLY A 196 -6.61 -24.14 0.50
CA GLY A 196 -5.59 -24.25 -0.53
C GLY A 196 -5.09 -25.67 -0.69
N GLU A 197 -4.33 -25.93 -1.74
CA GLU A 197 -3.87 -27.27 -2.09
C GLU A 197 -2.60 -27.67 -1.33
N TYR A 198 -1.61 -26.79 -1.24
CA TYR A 198 -0.33 -27.04 -0.56
C TYR A 198 -0.01 -25.92 0.43
N LEU A 199 -0.54 -26.05 1.61
CA LEU A 199 -0.35 -25.08 2.66
C LEU A 199 1.04 -25.22 3.31
N GLY A 200 1.80 -24.15 3.36
CA GLY A 200 3.05 -24.05 4.13
C GLY A 200 4.19 -24.92 3.62
N TRP A 201 4.25 -25.27 2.34
CA TRP A 201 5.35 -26.06 1.80
C TRP A 201 6.72 -25.38 2.02
N ASN A 202 7.70 -26.18 2.46
CA ASN A 202 9.07 -25.73 2.74
C ASN A 202 9.14 -24.59 3.77
N SER A 203 8.15 -24.47 4.63
CA SER A 203 8.12 -23.45 5.67
C SER A 203 8.69 -23.93 6.99
N ARG A 204 9.09 -23.00 7.86
CA ARG A 204 9.69 -23.25 9.16
C ARG A 204 8.97 -22.45 10.24
N ASN A 205 8.71 -23.12 11.40
CA ASN A 205 8.05 -22.58 12.61
C ASN A 205 6.61 -22.17 12.36
#